data_de0629642fa93cd0f49eb3169505ff2e
#
_entry.id   de0629642fa93cd0f49eb3169505ff2e
#
_cell.length_a   1.000
_cell.length_b   1.000
_cell.length_c   1.000
_cell.angle_alpha   90.00
_cell.angle_beta   90.00
_cell.angle_gamma   90.00
#
_symmetry.space_group_name_H-M   'P 1'
#
loop_
_entity.id
_entity.type
_entity.pdbx_description
1 polymer ?
#
loop_
_entity_poly.entity_id
_entity_poly.type
_entity_poly.pdbx_seq_one_letter_code
_entity_poly.pdbx_strand_id
1 'polypeptide(L)'
;AGKEISSDIQQVVHETDDISSEIIKALLFYACNPTHIALITYSRKCLSQLSSEWLCIKIKNLVFQSVNIYDDWEYRRFLELSEIISKELLDWGISIAIFSTNPEIVEAAEDFKKRQVYNTEL
;
A
#
# COMPACT_ATOMS: atom_id res chain seq x y z
N ALA A 1 -10.18 22.89 2.22
CA ALA A 1 -8.86 22.30 2.32
C ALA A 1 -8.88 20.82 1.93
N GLY A 2 -9.70 19.99 2.59
CA GLY A 2 -9.78 18.57 2.25
C GLY A 2 -10.21 18.30 0.81
N LYS A 3 -11.14 19.07 0.29
CA LYS A 3 -11.61 18.94 -1.07
C LYS A 3 -10.49 19.29 -2.07
N GLU A 4 -9.76 20.33 -1.78
CA GLU A 4 -8.67 20.78 -2.62
C GLU A 4 -7.52 19.78 -2.61
N ILE A 5 -7.23 19.19 -1.45
CA ILE A 5 -6.20 18.16 -1.33
C ILE A 5 -6.55 16.95 -2.20
N SER A 6 -7.83 16.53 -2.20
CA SER A 6 -8.26 15.40 -3.02
C SER A 6 -8.13 15.67 -4.52
N SER A 7 -8.38 16.91 -4.95
CA SER A 7 -8.17 17.31 -6.34
C SER A 7 -6.68 17.39 -6.66
N ASP A 8 -5.89 17.91 -5.71
CA ASP A 8 -4.48 18.11 -5.90
C ASP A 8 -3.70 16.79 -5.94
N ILE A 9 -4.19 15.75 -5.26
CA ILE A 9 -3.48 14.48 -5.25
C ILE A 9 -3.30 13.92 -6.65
N GLN A 10 -4.23 14.17 -7.55
CA GLN A 10 -4.13 13.69 -8.93
C GLN A 10 -3.03 14.39 -9.72
N GLN A 11 -2.57 15.53 -9.24
CA GLN A 11 -1.45 16.23 -9.87
C GLN A 11 -0.11 15.56 -9.58
N VAL A 12 -0.05 14.69 -8.59
CA VAL A 12 1.18 14.01 -8.19
C VAL A 12 1.82 13.27 -9.36
N VAL A 13 1.02 12.68 -10.25
CA VAL A 13 1.54 11.94 -11.40
C VAL A 13 2.26 12.85 -12.39
N HIS A 14 1.98 14.15 -12.36
CA HIS A 14 2.58 15.14 -13.26
C HIS A 14 3.76 15.87 -12.63
N GLU A 15 4.06 15.60 -11.35
CA GLU A 15 5.19 16.22 -10.67
C GLU A 15 6.50 15.53 -11.07
N THR A 16 7.62 16.18 -10.74
CA THR A 16 8.93 15.56 -10.93
C THR A 16 9.00 14.27 -10.11
N ASP A 17 9.89 13.37 -10.51
CA ASP A 17 10.04 12.09 -9.82
C ASP A 17 10.40 12.27 -8.35
N ASP A 18 11.25 13.25 -8.01
CA ASP A 18 11.63 13.53 -6.63
C ASP A 18 10.42 13.96 -5.78
N ILE A 19 9.61 14.87 -6.30
CA ILE A 19 8.45 15.38 -5.58
C ILE A 19 7.39 14.28 -5.44
N SER A 20 7.08 13.58 -6.52
CA SER A 20 6.07 12.52 -6.48
C SER A 20 6.50 11.40 -5.55
N SER A 21 7.77 11.03 -5.55
CA SER A 21 8.29 9.97 -4.66
C SER A 21 8.17 10.36 -3.20
N GLU A 22 8.47 11.61 -2.84
CA GLU A 22 8.33 12.06 -1.45
C GLU A 22 6.88 12.04 -0.99
N ILE A 23 5.96 12.45 -1.85
CA ILE A 23 4.53 12.43 -1.53
C ILE A 23 4.06 10.99 -1.34
N ILE A 24 4.42 10.09 -2.25
CA ILE A 24 3.99 8.69 -2.17
C ILE A 24 4.60 8.02 -0.93
N LYS A 25 5.86 8.29 -0.61
CA LYS A 25 6.48 7.74 0.61
C LYS A 25 5.73 8.18 1.87
N ALA A 26 5.34 9.46 1.93
CA ALA A 26 4.60 9.97 3.08
C ALA A 26 3.23 9.29 3.19
N LEU A 27 2.51 9.15 2.08
CA LEU A 27 1.20 8.50 2.08
C LEU A 27 1.30 7.02 2.45
N LEU A 28 2.32 6.32 1.96
CA LEU A 28 2.57 4.93 2.33
C LEU A 28 2.81 4.78 3.82
N PHE A 29 3.65 5.66 4.37
CA PHE A 29 3.93 5.64 5.80
C PHE A 29 2.64 5.75 6.62
N TYR A 30 1.81 6.74 6.31
CA TYR A 30 0.57 6.94 7.06
C TYR A 30 -0.48 5.86 6.77
N ALA A 31 -0.53 5.36 5.55
CA ALA A 31 -1.50 4.32 5.18
C ALA A 31 -1.23 2.99 5.89
N CYS A 32 0.02 2.73 6.26
CA CYS A 32 0.44 1.47 6.86
C CYS A 32 0.82 1.59 8.33
N ASN A 33 0.87 2.80 8.88
CA ASN A 33 1.21 3.02 10.28
C ASN A 33 0.00 2.71 11.16
N PRO A 34 0.11 1.81 12.14
CA PRO A 34 -1.05 1.39 12.93
C PRO A 34 -1.49 2.35 14.02
N THR A 35 -0.89 3.53 14.16
CA THR A 35 -1.14 4.41 15.29
C THR A 35 -2.29 5.41 15.12
N HIS A 36 -2.70 5.70 13.89
CA HIS A 36 -3.72 6.73 13.62
C HIS A 36 -4.73 6.28 12.57
N ILE A 37 -5.91 5.82 13.00
CA ILE A 37 -6.94 5.32 12.10
C ILE A 37 -7.38 6.38 11.08
N ALA A 38 -7.58 7.61 11.51
CA ALA A 38 -8.00 8.69 10.61
C ALA A 38 -6.98 8.94 9.50
N LEU A 39 -5.68 8.93 9.84
CA LEU A 39 -4.61 9.11 8.87
C LEU A 39 -4.50 7.92 7.92
N ILE A 40 -4.69 6.70 8.44
CA ILE A 40 -4.70 5.49 7.61
C ILE A 40 -5.79 5.61 6.55
N THR A 41 -7.00 5.91 6.97
CA THR A 41 -8.16 6.01 6.09
C THR A 41 -7.98 7.09 5.04
N TYR A 42 -7.53 8.27 5.45
CA TYR A 42 -7.31 9.40 4.56
C TYR A 42 -6.21 9.08 3.52
N SER A 43 -5.09 8.55 3.99
CA SER A 43 -3.96 8.24 3.11
C SER A 43 -4.31 7.16 2.08
N ARG A 44 -5.05 6.14 2.50
CA ARG A 44 -5.54 5.09 1.58
C ARG A 44 -6.48 5.67 0.54
N LYS A 45 -7.36 6.57 0.95
CA LYS A 45 -8.27 7.23 0.04
C LYS A 45 -7.52 8.05 -1.01
N CYS A 46 -6.51 8.81 -0.59
CA CYS A 46 -5.68 9.58 -1.51
C CYS A 46 -4.99 8.67 -2.53
N LEU A 47 -4.36 7.60 -2.05
CA LEU A 47 -3.66 6.67 -2.94
C LEU A 47 -4.62 6.00 -3.92
N SER A 48 -5.82 5.63 -3.47
CA SER A 48 -6.80 4.96 -4.32
C SER A 48 -7.32 5.82 -5.47
N GLN A 49 -7.12 7.13 -5.41
CA GLN A 49 -7.54 8.06 -6.46
C GLN A 49 -6.52 8.20 -7.59
N LEU A 50 -5.34 7.61 -7.43
CA LEU A 50 -4.28 7.67 -8.44
C LEU A 50 -4.40 6.48 -9.41
N SER A 51 -3.84 6.64 -10.61
CA SER A 51 -3.77 5.54 -11.57
C SER A 51 -3.10 4.33 -10.92
N SER A 52 -3.79 3.18 -10.91
CA SER A 52 -3.26 1.98 -10.27
C SER A 52 -1.99 1.47 -10.95
N GLU A 53 -1.87 1.62 -12.26
CA GLU A 53 -0.67 1.19 -12.99
C GLU A 53 0.54 2.02 -12.58
N TRP A 54 0.41 3.33 -12.59
CA TRP A 54 1.48 4.25 -12.19
C TRP A 54 1.84 4.03 -10.71
N LEU A 55 0.82 3.94 -9.86
CA LEU A 55 1.00 3.80 -8.43
C LEU A 55 1.68 2.47 -8.07
N CYS A 56 1.31 1.39 -8.74
CA CYS A 56 1.89 0.08 -8.51
C CYS A 56 3.41 0.11 -8.71
N ILE A 57 3.87 0.74 -9.78
CA ILE A 57 5.29 0.89 -10.06
C ILE A 57 5.99 1.71 -8.97
N LYS A 58 5.38 2.83 -8.59
CA LYS A 58 5.94 3.71 -7.56
C LYS A 58 6.04 2.98 -6.21
N ILE A 59 4.99 2.29 -5.81
CA ILE A 59 4.96 1.59 -4.53
C ILE A 59 6.03 0.49 -4.48
N LYS A 60 6.17 -0.30 -5.54
CA LYS A 60 7.19 -1.35 -5.57
C LYS A 60 8.59 -0.79 -5.36
N ASN A 61 8.85 0.41 -5.86
CA ASN A 61 10.16 1.05 -5.72
C ASN A 61 10.36 1.74 -4.37
N LEU A 62 9.29 2.16 -3.71
CA LEU A 62 9.40 3.05 -2.55
C LEU A 62 8.99 2.43 -1.22
N VAL A 63 8.24 1.33 -1.23
CA VAL A 63 7.63 0.80 -0.01
C VAL A 63 8.66 0.44 1.07
N PHE A 64 9.81 -0.08 0.68
CA PHE A 64 10.84 -0.48 1.65
C PHE A 64 11.46 0.71 2.39
N GLN A 65 11.29 1.91 1.87
CA GLN A 65 11.77 3.14 2.51
C GLN A 65 10.76 3.73 3.48
N SER A 66 9.49 3.33 3.39
CA SER A 66 8.41 3.94 4.15
C SER A 66 7.71 2.98 5.10
N VAL A 67 7.72 1.69 4.79
CA VAL A 67 7.01 0.66 5.54
C VAL A 67 8.03 -0.39 5.98
N ASN A 68 7.99 -0.73 7.27
CA ASN A 68 8.82 -1.82 7.76
C ASN A 68 8.09 -3.14 7.52
N ILE A 69 8.37 -3.77 6.40
CA ILE A 69 7.71 -5.01 6.03
C ILE A 69 8.16 -6.21 6.86
N TYR A 70 9.17 -6.03 7.72
CA TYR A 70 9.60 -7.06 8.66
C TYR A 70 8.76 -7.04 9.94
N ASP A 71 8.01 -5.96 10.16
CA ASP A 71 7.04 -5.86 11.23
C ASP A 71 5.69 -6.36 10.70
N ASP A 72 5.11 -7.37 11.35
CA ASP A 72 3.89 -8.00 10.86
C ASP A 72 2.69 -7.06 10.82
N TRP A 73 2.60 -6.11 11.75
CA TRP A 73 1.52 -5.12 11.73
C TRP A 73 1.59 -4.21 10.51
N GLU A 74 2.78 -3.67 10.22
CA GLU A 74 2.96 -2.81 9.05
C GLU A 74 2.80 -3.61 7.76
N TYR A 75 3.30 -4.84 7.74
CA TYR A 75 3.15 -5.70 6.57
C TYR A 75 1.66 -6.00 6.28
N ARG A 76 0.87 -6.33 7.32
CA ARG A 76 -0.57 -6.55 7.15
C ARG A 76 -1.27 -5.30 6.62
N ARG A 77 -0.93 -4.14 7.14
CA ARG A 77 -1.48 -2.88 6.66
C ARG A 77 -1.12 -2.63 5.20
N PHE A 78 0.09 -2.98 4.82
CA PHE A 78 0.50 -2.88 3.42
C PHE A 78 -0.30 -3.82 2.52
N LEU A 79 -0.57 -5.04 2.96
CA LEU A 79 -1.40 -5.97 2.18
C LEU A 79 -2.84 -5.47 2.06
N GLU A 80 -3.40 -4.89 3.12
CA GLU A 80 -4.73 -4.27 3.07
C GLU A 80 -4.77 -3.14 2.04
N LEU A 81 -3.77 -2.29 2.03
CA LEU A 81 -3.67 -1.20 1.06
C LEU A 81 -3.55 -1.76 -0.35
N SER A 82 -2.70 -2.77 -0.54
CA SER A 82 -2.48 -3.38 -1.84
C SER A 82 -3.76 -3.97 -2.41
N GLU A 83 -4.57 -4.59 -1.56
CA GLU A 83 -5.86 -5.16 -1.94
C GLU A 83 -6.79 -4.09 -2.51
N ILE A 84 -6.73 -2.88 -1.96
CA ILE A 84 -7.53 -1.75 -2.44
C ILE A 84 -7.04 -1.24 -3.80
N ILE A 85 -5.72 -1.21 -4.00
CA ILE A 85 -5.11 -0.61 -5.18
C ILE A 85 -5.20 -1.51 -6.40
N SER A 86 -4.69 -2.74 -6.32
CA SER A 86 -4.76 -3.67 -7.43
C SER A 86 -4.36 -5.07 -7.01
N LYS A 87 -4.89 -6.06 -7.74
CA LYS A 87 -4.53 -7.47 -7.54
C LYS A 87 -3.04 -7.69 -7.80
N GLU A 88 -2.48 -7.03 -8.79
CA GLU A 88 -1.06 -7.12 -9.11
C GLU A 88 -0.19 -6.71 -7.93
N LEU A 89 -0.52 -5.60 -7.29
CA LEU A 89 0.24 -5.13 -6.14
C LEU A 89 0.08 -6.08 -4.95
N LEU A 90 -1.11 -6.60 -4.73
CA LEU A 90 -1.36 -7.56 -3.66
C LEU A 90 -0.56 -8.84 -3.87
N ASP A 91 -0.57 -9.39 -5.09
CA ASP A 91 0.20 -10.59 -5.42
C ASP A 91 1.70 -10.37 -5.17
N TRP A 92 2.20 -9.22 -5.58
CA TRP A 92 3.60 -8.85 -5.33
C TRP A 92 3.89 -8.75 -3.83
N GLY A 93 2.99 -8.10 -3.07
CA GLY A 93 3.13 -7.96 -1.62
C GLY A 93 3.14 -9.31 -0.91
N ILE A 94 2.28 -10.22 -1.33
CA ILE A 94 2.24 -11.59 -0.79
C ILE A 94 3.55 -12.32 -1.08
N SER A 95 4.12 -12.12 -2.26
CA SER A 95 5.37 -12.79 -2.67
C SER A 95 6.56 -12.42 -1.80
N ILE A 96 6.54 -11.26 -1.16
CA ILE A 96 7.62 -10.82 -0.27
C ILE A 96 7.80 -11.81 0.88
N ALA A 97 6.72 -12.40 1.38
CA ALA A 97 6.74 -13.32 2.51
C ALA A 97 7.50 -14.63 2.24
N ILE A 98 7.74 -14.98 0.97
CA ILE A 98 8.48 -16.18 0.60
C ILE A 98 9.88 -16.16 1.21
N PHE A 99 10.46 -14.99 1.35
CA PHE A 99 11.81 -14.82 1.87
C PHE A 99 11.86 -14.57 3.38
N SER A 100 10.69 -14.55 4.04
CA SER A 100 10.63 -14.24 5.46
C SER A 100 10.80 -15.49 6.31
N THR A 101 11.57 -15.35 7.42
CA THR A 101 11.67 -16.35 8.44
C THR A 101 10.73 -16.09 9.62
N ASN A 102 10.01 -14.96 9.58
CA ASN A 102 9.06 -14.58 10.62
C ASN A 102 7.71 -15.26 10.33
N PRO A 103 7.26 -16.20 11.21
CA PRO A 103 6.01 -16.92 10.97
C PRO A 103 4.78 -16.00 10.91
N GLU A 104 4.80 -14.85 11.58
CA GLU A 104 3.69 -13.91 11.55
C GLU A 104 3.57 -13.19 10.20
N ILE A 105 4.69 -12.95 9.55
CA ILE A 105 4.70 -12.41 8.18
C ILE A 105 4.14 -13.46 7.21
N VAL A 106 4.59 -14.70 7.34
CA VAL A 106 4.11 -15.81 6.50
C VAL A 106 2.61 -16.02 6.69
N GLU A 107 2.14 -15.98 7.94
CA GLU A 107 0.71 -16.11 8.26
C GLU A 107 -0.11 -14.99 7.62
N ALA A 108 0.37 -13.76 7.70
CA ALA A 108 -0.31 -12.62 7.07
C ALA A 108 -0.48 -12.84 5.56
N ALA A 109 0.58 -13.28 4.88
CA ALA A 109 0.52 -13.56 3.46
C ALA A 109 -0.48 -14.68 3.15
N GLU A 110 -0.49 -15.74 3.95
CA GLU A 110 -1.43 -16.85 3.77
C GLU A 110 -2.87 -16.41 3.96
N ASP A 111 -3.15 -15.55 4.92
CA ASP A 111 -4.49 -15.03 5.17
C ASP A 111 -5.01 -14.27 3.94
N PHE A 112 -4.18 -13.45 3.35
CA PHE A 112 -4.58 -12.68 2.17
C PHE A 112 -4.71 -13.55 0.91
N LYS A 113 -3.89 -14.59 0.78
CA LYS A 113 -4.04 -15.58 -0.28
C LYS A 113 -5.41 -16.26 -0.20
N LYS A 114 -5.80 -16.70 0.98
CA LYS A 114 -7.09 -17.36 1.21
C LYS A 114 -8.25 -16.45 0.86
N ARG A 115 -8.15 -15.18 1.20
CA ARG A 115 -9.17 -14.18 0.88
C ARG A 115 -9.33 -14.01 -0.63
N GLN A 116 -8.23 -14.03 -1.38
CA GLN A 116 -8.27 -13.93 -2.83
C GLN A 116 -9.00 -15.12 -3.47
N VAL A 117 -8.68 -16.32 -3.03
CA VAL A 117 -9.32 -17.54 -3.54
C VAL A 117 -10.82 -17.49 -3.25
N TYR A 118 -11.20 -17.16 -2.03
CA TYR A 118 -12.58 -17.06 -1.62
C TYR A 118 -13.35 -16.04 -2.48
N ASN A 119 -12.77 -14.85 -2.67
CA ASN A 119 -13.41 -13.80 -3.46
C ASN A 119 -13.54 -14.17 -4.92
N THR A 120 -12.58 -14.94 -5.46
CA THR A 120 -12.61 -15.40 -6.84
C THR A 120 -13.73 -16.42 -7.08
N GLU A 121 -14.02 -17.24 -6.09
CA GLU A 121 -15.08 -18.26 -6.19
C GLU A 121 -16.48 -17.65 -6.06
N LEU A 122 -16.59 -16.49 -5.49
CA LEU A 122 -17.86 -15.80 -5.35
C LEU A 122 -18.24 -15.04 -6.62
#